data_a06d2789fb1820e086ddfdc5e927b379
#
_entry.id   a06d2789fb1820e086ddfdc5e927b379
#
_cell.length_a   1.000
_cell.length_b   1.000
_cell.length_c   1.000
_cell.angle_alpha   90.00
_cell.angle_beta   90.00
_cell.angle_gamma   90.00
#
_symmetry.space_group_name_H-M   'P 1'
#
loop_
_entity.id
_entity.type
_entity.pdbx_description
1 polymer ?
#
loop_
_entity_poly.entity_id
_entity_poly.type
_entity_poly.pdbx_seq_one_letter_code
_entity_poly.pdbx_strand_id
1 'polypeptide(L)'
;HNLGEMYYEGKGVHQNYPEALQWYLKAAEQGFSPAQNRLGEMYEEGQGVPKNRKVAKEWHKKACDNGFQDGCNDYRKLNNEGH
;
A
#
# COMPACT_ATOMS: atom_id res chain seq x y z
N HIS A 1 7.95 1.36 9.46
CA HIS A 1 6.57 1.52 9.01
C HIS A 1 5.82 2.57 9.84
N ASN A 2 6.28 2.81 11.05
CA ASN A 2 5.61 3.76 11.94
C ASN A 2 5.57 5.17 11.36
N LEU A 3 6.68 5.62 10.75
CA LEU A 3 6.71 6.95 10.15
C LEU A 3 5.74 7.04 8.98
N GLY A 4 5.67 5.99 8.17
CA GLY A 4 4.72 5.96 7.07
C GLY A 4 3.29 6.09 7.56
N GLU A 5 2.96 5.36 8.62
CA GLU A 5 1.61 5.41 9.17
C GLU A 5 1.29 6.76 9.78
N MET A 6 2.28 7.39 10.43
CA MET A 6 2.07 8.72 11.00
C MET A 6 1.72 9.73 9.92
N TYR A 7 2.45 9.72 8.82
CA TYR A 7 2.15 10.63 7.71
C TYR A 7 0.84 10.28 7.02
N TYR A 8 0.56 8.99 6.91
CA TYR A 8 -0.65 8.53 6.25
C TYR A 8 -1.90 8.94 7.05
N GLU A 9 -1.86 8.80 8.37
CA GLU A 9 -3.00 9.06 9.23
C GLU A 9 -2.98 10.46 9.85
N GLY A 10 -1.85 11.15 9.76
CA GLY A 10 -1.73 12.48 10.36
C GLY A 10 -1.56 12.46 11.87
N LYS A 11 -1.06 11.37 12.42
CA LYS A 11 -0.87 11.26 13.87
C LYS A 11 0.45 11.87 14.27
N GLY A 12 0.41 12.96 15.02
CA GLY A 12 1.61 13.63 15.49
C GLY A 12 2.30 14.49 14.45
N VAL A 13 1.87 14.42 13.20
CA VAL A 13 2.38 15.24 12.10
C VAL A 13 1.20 15.52 11.17
N HIS A 14 1.37 16.48 10.27
CA HIS A 14 0.34 16.73 9.27
C HIS A 14 0.24 15.55 8.33
N GLN A 15 -0.98 15.17 8.01
CA GLN A 15 -1.21 14.09 7.04
C GLN A 15 -0.55 14.46 5.71
N ASN A 16 0.22 13.52 5.17
CA ASN A 16 1.01 13.78 3.97
C ASN A 16 1.20 12.48 3.23
N TYR A 17 0.33 12.24 2.25
CA TYR A 17 0.38 11.00 1.49
C TYR A 17 1.68 10.83 0.69
N PRO A 18 2.22 11.84 0.00
CA PRO A 18 3.50 11.66 -0.70
C PRO A 18 4.64 11.26 0.24
N GLU A 19 4.67 11.83 1.43
CA GLU A 19 5.70 11.47 2.41
C GLU A 19 5.47 10.04 2.92
N ALA A 20 4.21 9.70 3.21
CA ALA A 20 3.87 8.35 3.64
C ALA A 20 4.29 7.34 2.58
N LEU A 21 4.06 7.66 1.31
CA LEU A 21 4.44 6.80 0.21
C LEU A 21 5.93 6.49 0.23
N GLN A 22 6.76 7.50 0.46
CA GLN A 22 8.21 7.31 0.52
C GLN A 22 8.60 6.31 1.60
N TRP A 23 8.04 6.48 2.80
CA TRP A 23 8.36 5.59 3.92
C TRP A 23 7.87 4.16 3.66
N TYR A 24 6.66 4.04 3.11
CA TYR A 24 6.12 2.71 2.78
C TYR A 24 6.94 2.04 1.69
N LEU A 25 7.41 2.81 0.70
CA LEU A 25 8.25 2.26 -0.35
C LEU A 25 9.54 1.67 0.23
N LYS A 26 10.19 2.40 1.13
CA LYS A 26 11.41 1.90 1.75
C LYS A 26 11.17 0.60 2.50
N ALA A 27 10.10 0.56 3.29
CA ALA A 27 9.78 -0.64 4.05
C ALA A 27 9.38 -1.79 3.12
N ALA A 28 8.63 -1.48 2.08
CA ALA A 28 8.17 -2.49 1.14
C ALA A 28 9.32 -3.12 0.36
N GLU A 29 10.31 -2.32 0.01
CA GLU A 29 11.47 -2.83 -0.70
C GLU A 29 12.29 -3.80 0.15
N GLN A 30 12.13 -3.72 1.46
CA GLN A 30 12.80 -4.63 2.37
C GLN A 30 11.94 -5.85 2.69
N GLY A 31 10.83 -6.01 2.00
CA GLY A 31 9.98 -7.18 2.17
C GLY A 31 8.93 -7.07 3.25
N PHE A 32 8.72 -5.87 3.80
CA PHE A 32 7.74 -5.69 4.87
C PHE A 32 6.33 -5.68 4.27
N SER A 33 5.63 -6.78 4.45
CA SER A 33 4.35 -6.99 3.77
C SER A 33 3.24 -6.00 4.14
N PRO A 34 3.11 -5.56 5.40
CA PRO A 34 2.10 -4.53 5.69
C PRO A 34 2.31 -3.25 4.89
N ALA A 35 3.59 -2.84 4.69
CA ALA A 35 3.88 -1.66 3.88
C ALA A 35 3.55 -1.90 2.42
N GLN A 36 3.80 -3.09 1.92
CA GLN A 36 3.45 -3.44 0.54
C GLN A 36 1.95 -3.33 0.33
N ASN A 37 1.17 -3.83 1.29
CA ASN A 37 -0.28 -3.74 1.18
C ASN A 37 -0.77 -2.29 1.27
N ARG A 38 -0.15 -1.48 2.12
CA ARG A 38 -0.51 -0.07 2.23
C ARG A 38 -0.24 0.66 0.91
N LEU A 39 0.88 0.34 0.26
CA LEU A 39 1.15 0.91 -1.06
C LEU A 39 0.05 0.54 -2.04
N GLY A 40 -0.40 -0.72 -1.99
CA GLY A 40 -1.52 -1.14 -2.83
C GLY A 40 -2.75 -0.28 -2.60
N GLU A 41 -3.08 -0.03 -1.34
CA GLU A 41 -4.22 0.81 -1.00
C GLU A 41 -4.06 2.23 -1.52
N MET A 42 -2.85 2.78 -1.42
CA MET A 42 -2.60 4.14 -1.88
C MET A 42 -2.78 4.26 -3.39
N TYR A 43 -2.29 3.29 -4.14
CA TYR A 43 -2.49 3.29 -5.59
C TYR A 43 -3.94 3.02 -5.95
N GLU A 44 -4.62 2.20 -5.17
CA GLU A 44 -6.04 1.90 -5.41
C GLU A 44 -6.92 3.14 -5.21
N GLU A 45 -6.60 3.94 -4.19
CA GLU A 45 -7.38 5.12 -3.84
C GLU A 45 -6.84 6.41 -4.46
N GLY A 46 -5.63 6.38 -5.00
CA GLY A 46 -5.01 7.58 -5.54
C GLY A 46 -4.52 8.53 -4.45
N GLN A 47 -3.95 8.01 -3.39
CA GLN A 47 -3.47 8.80 -2.25
C GLN A 47 -1.99 9.10 -2.42
N GLY A 48 -1.67 10.32 -2.78
CA GLY A 48 -0.29 10.75 -2.98
C GLY A 48 0.32 10.30 -4.29
N VAL A 49 -0.41 9.53 -5.09
CA VAL A 49 0.00 9.07 -6.42
C VAL A 49 -1.24 9.03 -7.30
N PRO A 50 -1.09 9.07 -8.61
CA PRO A 50 -2.24 8.86 -9.50
C PRO A 50 -2.83 7.47 -9.25
N LYS A 51 -4.15 7.41 -9.25
CA LYS A 51 -4.86 6.16 -9.06
C LYS A 51 -4.45 5.17 -10.14
N ASN A 52 -4.06 3.96 -9.74
CA ASN A 52 -3.62 2.93 -10.68
C ASN A 52 -3.92 1.56 -10.09
N ARG A 53 -5.05 1.01 -10.48
CA ARG A 53 -5.50 -0.27 -9.91
C ARG A 53 -4.58 -1.43 -10.31
N LYS A 54 -3.96 -1.34 -11.46
CA LYS A 54 -3.03 -2.38 -11.90
C LYS A 54 -1.82 -2.45 -10.98
N VAL A 55 -1.23 -1.30 -10.66
CA VAL A 55 -0.09 -1.24 -9.73
C VAL A 55 -0.53 -1.63 -8.33
N ALA A 56 -1.73 -1.20 -7.92
CA ALA A 56 -2.26 -1.58 -6.61
C ALA A 56 -2.35 -3.09 -6.49
N LYS A 57 -2.85 -3.75 -7.54
CA LYS A 57 -2.98 -5.20 -7.55
C LYS A 57 -1.61 -5.88 -7.39
N GLU A 58 -0.58 -5.33 -8.05
CA GLU A 58 0.76 -5.88 -7.95
C GLU A 58 1.31 -5.79 -6.53
N TRP A 59 1.09 -4.66 -5.86
CA TRP A 59 1.55 -4.50 -4.48
C TRP A 59 0.79 -5.43 -3.53
N HIS A 60 -0.52 -5.56 -3.72
CA HIS A 60 -1.30 -6.49 -2.90
C HIS A 60 -0.83 -7.92 -3.11
N LYS A 61 -0.48 -8.28 -4.35
CA LYS A 61 0.03 -9.61 -4.63
C LYS A 61 1.35 -9.86 -3.91
N LYS A 62 2.25 -8.86 -3.92
CA LYS A 62 3.52 -8.99 -3.20
C LYS A 62 3.30 -9.19 -1.72
N ALA A 63 2.38 -8.42 -1.13
CA ALA A 63 2.07 -8.58 0.28
C ALA A 63 1.53 -9.97 0.55
N CYS A 64 0.66 -10.47 -0.32
CA CYS A 64 0.12 -11.81 -0.20
C CYS A 64 1.23 -12.86 -0.25
N ASP A 65 2.14 -12.72 -1.21
CA ASP A 65 3.24 -13.67 -1.36
C ASP A 65 4.15 -13.68 -0.14
N ASN A 66 4.20 -12.57 0.60
CA ASN A 66 4.99 -12.49 1.82
C ASN A 66 4.19 -12.85 3.06
N GLY A 67 3.02 -13.45 2.88
CA GLY A 67 2.25 -14.00 3.99
C GLY A 67 1.25 -13.05 4.63
N PHE A 68 0.99 -11.90 4.04
CA PHE A 68 0.05 -10.94 4.59
C PHE A 68 -1.35 -11.21 4.04
N GLN A 69 -2.23 -11.76 4.88
CA GLN A 69 -3.54 -12.21 4.44
C GLN A 69 -4.39 -11.09 3.83
N ASP A 70 -4.31 -9.88 4.39
CA ASP A 70 -5.06 -8.75 3.84
C ASP A 70 -4.66 -8.48 2.40
N GLY A 71 -3.38 -8.67 2.07
CA GLY A 71 -2.91 -8.52 0.70
C GLY A 71 -3.56 -9.52 -0.22
N CYS A 72 -3.70 -10.76 0.25
CA CYS A 72 -4.36 -11.79 -0.54
C CYS A 72 -5.81 -11.44 -0.81
N ASN A 73 -6.50 -10.95 0.22
CA ASN A 73 -7.89 -10.57 0.09
C ASN A 73 -8.06 -9.41 -0.89
N ASP A 74 -7.21 -8.40 -0.77
CA ASP A 74 -7.28 -7.23 -1.63
C ASP A 74 -6.93 -7.57 -3.07
N TYR A 75 -5.91 -8.42 -3.25
CA TYR A 75 -5.52 -8.87 -4.59
C TYR A 75 -6.69 -9.60 -5.26
N ARG A 76 -7.32 -10.50 -4.52
CA ARG A 76 -8.45 -11.26 -5.05
C ARG A 76 -9.62 -10.36 -5.40
N LYS A 77 -9.89 -9.37 -4.55
CA LYS A 77 -10.96 -8.41 -4.80
C LYS A 77 -10.73 -7.65 -6.11
N LEU A 78 -9.53 -7.12 -6.29
CA LEU A 78 -9.21 -6.38 -7.51
C LEU A 78 -9.25 -7.29 -8.73
N ASN A 79 -8.76 -8.50 -8.58
CA ASN A 79 -8.76 -9.47 -9.68
C ASN A 79 -10.19 -9.84 -10.09
N ASN A 80 -11.08 -9.99 -9.10
CA ASN A 80 -12.49 -10.33 -9.38
C ASN A 80 -13.26 -9.17 -9.99
N GLU A 81 -12.78 -7.96 -9.84
CA GLU A 81 -13.41 -6.79 -10.47
C GLU A 81 -13.08 -6.74 -11.95
N GLY A 82 -12.41 -7.76 -12.47
CA GLY A 82 -12.27 -7.96 -13.88
C GLY A 82 -11.14 -7.19 -14.51
N HIS A 83 -10.25 -6.79 -13.74
CA HIS A 83 -9.22 -5.91 -14.27
C HIS A 83 -7.89 -6.11 -13.62
#